data_f44271967343a76f33c8e944820167e5
#
_entry.id   f44271967343a76f33c8e944820167e5
#
_cell.length_a   1.000
_cell.length_b   1.000
_cell.length_c   1.000
_cell.angle_alpha   90.00
_cell.angle_beta   90.00
_cell.angle_gamma   90.00
#
_symmetry.space_group_name_H-M   'P 1'
#
loop_
_entity.id
_entity.type
_entity.pdbx_description
1 polymer ?
#
loop_
_entity_poly.entity_id
_entity_poly.type
_entity_poly.pdbx_seq_one_letter_code
_entity_poly.pdbx_strand_id
1 'polypeptide(L)'
;VFEQSKTSDGILSGDGTGLETSRRQNYGKNRSSTKEFLTSIVDSREIIQAFDFSGKDECKAMHSLIEGVEGESLRLDAGFNDRELVRKIAELGMLPYVYPYKSNKINGSEAWREMYLEFFTDVIFWLQEYYQRVHCESFHSSFKRVFGIIRKVRGHSKFIQVMARIIL
;
A
#
# COMPACT_ATOMS: atom_id res chain seq x y z
N VAL A 1 -21.94 -8.44 -5.98
CA VAL A 1 -21.24 -7.43 -6.79
C VAL A 1 -19.76 -7.39 -6.42
N PHE A 2 -19.41 -7.52 -5.12
CA PHE A 2 -18.01 -7.52 -4.65
C PHE A 2 -17.21 -8.78 -5.02
N GLU A 3 -17.84 -9.94 -5.15
CA GLU A 3 -17.13 -11.19 -5.50
C GLU A 3 -16.73 -11.27 -6.97
N GLN A 4 -17.43 -10.61 -7.87
CA GLN A 4 -17.11 -10.65 -9.31
C GLN A 4 -15.92 -9.76 -9.71
N SER A 5 -15.51 -8.80 -8.87
CA SER A 5 -14.35 -7.93 -9.14
C SER A 5 -13.04 -8.47 -8.57
N LYS A 6 -13.06 -9.55 -7.81
CA LYS A 6 -11.89 -10.11 -7.10
C LYS A 6 -10.93 -10.95 -7.94
N THR A 7 -11.15 -11.14 -9.22
CA THR A 7 -10.12 -11.75 -10.07
C THR A 7 -8.99 -10.76 -10.29
N SER A 8 -8.04 -10.76 -9.37
CA SER A 8 -6.76 -10.07 -9.55
C SER A 8 -6.03 -10.64 -10.78
N ASP A 9 -5.28 -9.81 -11.48
CA ASP A 9 -4.36 -10.27 -12.53
C ASP A 9 -3.03 -10.81 -11.96
N GLY A 10 -2.92 -10.90 -10.64
CA GLY A 10 -1.74 -11.40 -9.94
C GLY A 10 -0.65 -10.35 -9.71
N ILE A 11 -0.73 -9.21 -10.38
CA ILE A 11 0.26 -8.12 -10.30
C ILE A 11 -0.22 -7.10 -9.27
N LEU A 12 0.26 -7.20 -8.04
CA LEU A 12 -0.19 -6.36 -6.95
C LEU A 12 0.78 -5.21 -6.66
N SER A 13 0.21 -4.08 -6.24
CA SER A 13 0.94 -2.90 -5.79
C SER A 13 0.32 -2.39 -4.49
N GLY A 14 1.16 -2.14 -3.49
CA GLY A 14 0.71 -1.63 -2.19
C GLY A 14 1.40 -0.32 -1.82
N ASP A 15 0.64 0.59 -1.22
CA ASP A 15 1.17 1.88 -0.75
C ASP A 15 0.27 2.47 0.33
N GLY A 16 0.80 3.45 1.06
CA GLY A 16 0.08 4.25 2.03
C GLY A 16 -0.06 5.70 1.59
N THR A 17 -1.18 6.32 1.90
CA THR A 17 -1.39 7.72 1.58
C THR A 17 -2.10 8.49 2.69
N GLY A 18 -1.56 9.65 3.05
CA GLY A 18 -2.20 10.54 4.01
C GLY A 18 -3.44 11.21 3.42
N LEU A 19 -4.55 11.09 4.11
CA LEU A 19 -5.79 11.78 3.79
C LEU A 19 -5.99 12.98 4.73
N GLU A 20 -6.29 14.14 4.17
CA GLU A 20 -6.57 15.33 4.97
C GLU A 20 -7.95 15.22 5.65
N THR A 21 -8.01 15.43 6.95
CA THR A 21 -9.19 15.18 7.75
C THR A 21 -10.07 16.38 8.10
N SER A 22 -9.66 17.60 7.97
CA SER A 22 -10.49 18.83 7.85
C SER A 22 -9.66 20.11 7.87
N ARG A 23 -10.18 21.17 7.21
CA ARG A 23 -9.58 22.52 7.20
C ARG A 23 -9.77 23.32 8.51
N ARG A 24 -10.63 22.90 9.44
CA ARG A 24 -10.99 23.72 10.61
C ARG A 24 -9.99 23.71 11.77
N GLN A 25 -8.96 22.88 11.77
CA GLN A 25 -7.93 22.88 12.81
C GLN A 25 -6.78 23.86 12.55
N ASN A 26 -6.84 24.67 11.48
CA ASN A 26 -5.76 25.57 11.07
C ASN A 26 -5.79 26.98 11.70
N TYR A 27 -6.63 27.26 12.67
CA TYR A 27 -6.69 28.57 13.31
C TYR A 27 -5.88 28.70 14.62
N GLY A 28 -5.10 27.70 14.98
CA GLY A 28 -4.15 27.72 16.08
C GLY A 28 -2.70 27.68 15.61
N LYS A 29 -1.79 28.27 16.39
CA LYS A 29 -0.34 28.37 16.10
C LYS A 29 0.41 27.04 15.94
N ASN A 30 -0.22 25.88 16.10
CA ASN A 30 0.34 24.55 15.88
C ASN A 30 -0.37 23.89 14.71
N ARG A 31 0.22 24.01 13.52
CA ARG A 31 -0.20 23.33 12.28
C ARG A 31 0.20 21.84 12.31
N SER A 32 -0.34 21.04 13.17
CA SER A 32 -0.31 19.60 12.99
C SER A 32 -1.60 19.19 12.27
N SER A 33 -1.56 19.10 10.95
CA SER A 33 -2.61 18.39 10.23
C SER A 33 -2.58 16.94 10.68
N THR A 34 -3.60 16.49 11.39
CA THR A 34 -3.78 15.07 11.67
C THR A 34 -4.09 14.40 10.34
N LYS A 35 -3.09 13.88 9.67
CA LYS A 35 -3.27 13.00 8.53
C LYS A 35 -3.67 11.63 9.07
N GLU A 36 -4.72 11.07 8.53
CA GLU A 36 -5.05 9.67 8.69
C GLU A 36 -4.61 8.94 7.43
N PHE A 37 -4.05 7.76 7.57
CA PHE A 37 -3.46 7.03 6.46
C PHE A 37 -4.46 6.00 5.91
N LEU A 38 -4.60 5.98 4.60
CA LEU A 38 -5.20 4.91 3.84
C LEU A 38 -4.07 4.06 3.29
N THR A 39 -3.96 2.82 3.75
CA THR A 39 -3.06 1.81 3.18
C THR A 39 -3.89 0.90 2.29
N SER A 40 -3.45 0.65 1.07
CA SER A 40 -4.21 -0.17 0.12
C SER A 40 -3.29 -1.06 -0.72
N ILE A 41 -3.87 -2.15 -1.21
CA ILE A 41 -3.28 -3.03 -2.22
C ILE A 41 -4.24 -3.02 -3.41
N VAL A 42 -3.71 -2.76 -4.60
CA VAL A 42 -4.45 -2.74 -5.86
C VAL A 42 -3.79 -3.68 -6.88
N ASP A 43 -4.55 -4.13 -7.87
CA ASP A 43 -4.00 -4.84 -9.03
C ASP A 43 -3.54 -3.87 -10.14
N SER A 44 -3.02 -4.37 -11.26
CA SER A 44 -2.53 -3.54 -12.37
C SER A 44 -3.64 -2.72 -13.05
N ARG A 45 -4.91 -3.03 -12.81
CA ARG A 45 -6.08 -2.29 -13.29
C ARG A 45 -6.56 -1.25 -12.30
N GLU A 46 -5.79 -0.99 -11.23
CA GLU A 46 -6.14 -0.09 -10.12
C GLU A 46 -7.39 -0.55 -9.32
N ILE A 47 -7.75 -1.84 -9.41
CA ILE A 47 -8.86 -2.40 -8.62
C ILE A 47 -8.35 -2.76 -7.22
N ILE A 48 -9.03 -2.25 -6.20
CA ILE A 48 -8.67 -2.49 -4.81
C ILE A 48 -8.89 -3.96 -4.45
N GLN A 49 -7.82 -4.61 -3.99
CA GLN A 49 -7.84 -5.97 -3.47
C GLN A 49 -7.98 -5.98 -1.94
N ALA A 50 -7.31 -5.05 -1.26
CA ALA A 50 -7.43 -4.85 0.18
C ALA A 50 -7.12 -3.39 0.57
N PHE A 51 -7.68 -2.95 1.71
CA PHE A 51 -7.32 -1.65 2.27
C PHE A 51 -7.52 -1.60 3.78
N ASP A 52 -6.77 -0.72 4.44
CA ASP A 52 -6.93 -0.35 5.85
C ASP A 52 -6.93 1.17 6.01
N PHE A 53 -7.78 1.64 6.92
CA PHE A 53 -7.90 3.05 7.26
C PHE A 53 -7.95 3.23 8.79
N SER A 54 -7.21 2.46 9.53
CA SER A 54 -7.30 2.42 11.00
C SER A 54 -6.11 3.06 11.70
N GLY A 55 -5.02 3.33 10.99
CA GLY A 55 -3.77 3.54 11.66
C GLY A 55 -2.93 4.71 11.19
N LYS A 56 -1.89 4.95 12.02
CA LYS A 56 -0.78 5.86 11.71
C LYS A 56 0.45 5.11 11.25
N ASP A 57 0.42 3.77 11.28
CA ASP A 57 1.54 2.90 10.97
C ASP A 57 1.19 2.06 9.72
N GLU A 58 1.62 2.56 8.58
CA GLU A 58 1.37 1.95 7.28
C GLU A 58 2.00 0.56 7.16
N CYS A 59 3.17 0.36 7.78
CA CYS A 59 3.86 -0.94 7.73
C CYS A 59 3.06 -2.02 8.47
N LYS A 60 2.53 -1.71 9.65
CA LYS A 60 1.65 -2.64 10.38
C LYS A 60 0.36 -2.94 9.65
N ALA A 61 -0.24 -1.91 9.03
CA ALA A 61 -1.42 -2.10 8.20
C ALA A 61 -1.12 -3.06 7.04
N MET A 62 0.01 -2.88 6.36
CA MET A 62 0.43 -3.74 5.25
C MET A 62 0.61 -5.19 5.68
N HIS A 63 1.21 -5.46 6.85
CA HIS A 63 1.34 -6.82 7.40
C HIS A 63 0.01 -7.56 7.58
N SER A 64 -1.07 -6.82 7.86
CA SER A 64 -2.41 -7.39 7.99
C SER A 64 -3.09 -7.54 6.63
N LEU A 65 -2.89 -6.58 5.73
CA LEU A 65 -3.55 -6.57 4.42
C LEU A 65 -3.09 -7.70 3.51
N ILE A 66 -1.80 -8.05 3.55
CA ILE A 66 -1.25 -9.12 2.70
C ILE A 66 -1.86 -10.49 2.99
N GLU A 67 -2.39 -10.73 4.19
CA GLU A 67 -3.06 -11.99 4.54
C GLU A 67 -4.39 -12.19 3.81
N GLY A 68 -4.99 -11.11 3.32
CA GLY A 68 -6.29 -11.12 2.67
C GLY A 68 -6.24 -11.04 1.15
N VAL A 69 -5.05 -11.11 0.53
CA VAL A 69 -4.88 -11.00 -0.92
C VAL A 69 -4.14 -12.19 -1.50
N GLU A 70 -4.43 -12.51 -2.74
CA GLU A 70 -3.76 -13.54 -3.52
C GLU A 70 -3.19 -12.90 -4.80
N GLY A 71 -1.96 -13.25 -5.14
CA GLY A 71 -1.29 -12.70 -6.32
C GLY A 71 -0.01 -13.46 -6.65
N GLU A 72 0.60 -13.13 -7.78
CA GLU A 72 1.91 -13.67 -8.20
C GLU A 72 3.05 -12.84 -7.60
N SER A 73 2.83 -11.54 -7.41
CA SER A 73 3.86 -10.62 -6.97
C SER A 73 3.27 -9.38 -6.30
N LEU A 74 4.01 -8.82 -5.33
CA LEU A 74 3.62 -7.60 -4.63
C LEU A 74 4.76 -6.58 -4.62
N ARG A 75 4.44 -5.36 -5.07
CA ARG A 75 5.37 -4.22 -5.17
C ARG A 75 5.06 -3.21 -4.08
N LEU A 76 6.08 -2.87 -3.30
CA LEU A 76 5.95 -1.93 -2.18
C LEU A 76 7.04 -0.85 -2.25
N ASP A 77 6.71 0.35 -1.79
CA ASP A 77 7.69 1.43 -1.68
C ASP A 77 8.80 1.10 -0.66
N ALA A 78 9.90 1.82 -0.76
CA ALA A 78 11.02 1.71 0.17
C ALA A 78 10.62 1.91 1.65
N GLY A 79 9.54 2.65 1.92
CA GLY A 79 8.96 2.80 3.26
C GLY A 79 8.52 1.49 3.91
N PHE A 80 8.23 0.46 3.11
CA PHE A 80 7.88 -0.88 3.57
C PHE A 80 9.07 -1.85 3.59
N ASN A 81 10.29 -1.34 3.64
CA ASN A 81 11.51 -2.14 3.64
C ASN A 81 11.72 -2.86 4.99
N ASP A 82 10.92 -3.89 5.21
CA ASP A 82 10.89 -4.73 6.40
C ASP A 82 11.12 -6.20 6.02
N ARG A 83 12.12 -6.83 6.64
CA ARG A 83 12.49 -8.23 6.39
C ARG A 83 11.38 -9.21 6.70
N GLU A 84 10.63 -8.93 7.75
CA GLU A 84 9.53 -9.79 8.17
C GLU A 84 8.36 -9.69 7.17
N LEU A 85 8.09 -8.49 6.65
CA LEU A 85 7.09 -8.28 5.61
C LEU A 85 7.48 -9.03 4.32
N VAL A 86 8.73 -8.91 3.89
CA VAL A 86 9.25 -9.64 2.70
C VAL A 86 9.13 -11.15 2.89
N ARG A 87 9.52 -11.67 4.07
CA ARG A 87 9.37 -13.10 4.40
C ARG A 87 7.92 -13.55 4.28
N LYS A 88 7.01 -12.78 4.87
CA LYS A 88 5.59 -13.09 4.90
C LYS A 88 4.95 -13.08 3.50
N ILE A 89 5.33 -12.12 2.64
CA ILE A 89 4.89 -12.06 1.24
C ILE A 89 5.30 -13.34 0.51
N ALA A 90 6.55 -13.75 0.66
CA ALA A 90 7.05 -14.98 0.04
C ALA A 90 6.38 -16.25 0.59
N GLU A 91 6.11 -16.34 1.89
CA GLU A 91 5.37 -17.44 2.51
C GLU A 91 3.94 -17.58 2.00
N LEU A 92 3.34 -16.46 1.57
CA LEU A 92 2.04 -16.44 0.90
C LEU A 92 2.11 -16.80 -0.59
N GLY A 93 3.30 -17.13 -1.10
CA GLY A 93 3.53 -17.55 -2.49
C GLY A 93 3.68 -16.40 -3.49
N MET A 94 3.84 -15.17 -3.03
CA MET A 94 4.05 -14.00 -3.87
C MET A 94 5.51 -13.60 -3.97
N LEU A 95 5.96 -13.10 -5.12
CA LEU A 95 7.29 -12.51 -5.30
C LEU A 95 7.31 -11.08 -4.72
N PRO A 96 8.18 -10.77 -3.73
CA PRO A 96 8.29 -9.45 -3.16
C PRO A 96 9.19 -8.53 -3.99
N TYR A 97 8.69 -7.35 -4.35
CA TYR A 97 9.48 -6.27 -4.95
C TYR A 97 9.46 -5.05 -4.02
N VAL A 98 10.40 -5.00 -3.08
CA VAL A 98 10.55 -3.88 -2.13
C VAL A 98 11.89 -3.20 -2.35
N TYR A 99 11.86 -1.87 -2.63
CA TYR A 99 13.09 -1.15 -3.00
C TYR A 99 14.17 -1.24 -1.91
N PRO A 100 15.36 -1.73 -2.24
CA PRO A 100 16.43 -1.91 -1.27
C PRO A 100 17.09 -0.59 -0.86
N TYR A 101 17.36 -0.38 0.44
CA TYR A 101 18.20 0.71 0.90
C TYR A 101 19.69 0.35 0.82
N LYS A 102 20.54 1.36 0.58
CA LYS A 102 22.01 1.22 0.61
C LYS A 102 22.55 0.63 1.93
N SER A 103 21.86 0.93 3.04
CA SER A 103 22.26 0.49 4.39
C SER A 103 21.81 -0.93 4.73
N ASN A 104 21.01 -1.56 3.90
CA ASN A 104 20.50 -2.88 4.20
C ASN A 104 21.57 -3.94 4.07
N LYS A 105 21.60 -4.84 5.05
CA LYS A 105 22.45 -6.03 5.02
C LYS A 105 21.67 -7.16 4.33
N ILE A 106 22.35 -7.94 3.49
CA ILE A 106 21.76 -9.09 2.77
C ILE A 106 21.48 -10.27 3.71
N ASN A 107 21.83 -10.20 5.00
CA ASN A 107 21.52 -11.22 5.97
C ASN A 107 20.03 -11.16 6.38
N GLY A 108 19.34 -12.29 6.40
CA GLY A 108 17.91 -12.38 6.74
C GLY A 108 17.32 -13.71 6.30
N SER A 109 16.01 -13.72 6.09
CA SER A 109 15.31 -14.86 5.51
C SER A 109 15.80 -15.19 4.11
N GLU A 110 15.50 -16.37 3.62
CA GLU A 110 15.84 -16.79 2.26
C GLU A 110 15.21 -15.83 1.24
N ALA A 111 13.91 -15.56 1.36
CA ALA A 111 13.21 -14.61 0.50
C ALA A 111 13.83 -13.20 0.48
N TRP A 112 14.32 -12.71 1.65
CA TRP A 112 15.05 -11.44 1.70
C TRP A 112 16.34 -11.48 0.88
N ARG A 113 17.11 -12.56 1.00
CA ARG A 113 18.35 -12.73 0.25
C ARG A 113 18.10 -12.89 -1.24
N GLU A 114 17.10 -13.67 -1.63
CA GLU A 114 16.71 -13.90 -3.03
C GLU A 114 16.29 -12.60 -3.70
N MET A 115 15.39 -11.80 -3.08
CA MET A 115 14.99 -10.50 -3.61
C MET A 115 16.20 -9.58 -3.88
N TYR A 116 17.20 -9.57 -2.98
CA TYR A 116 18.42 -8.79 -3.20
C TYR A 116 19.31 -9.37 -4.30
N LEU A 117 19.44 -10.70 -4.37
CA LEU A 117 20.22 -11.35 -5.42
C LEU A 117 19.61 -11.07 -6.80
N GLU A 118 18.31 -11.16 -6.94
CA GLU A 118 17.61 -10.81 -8.17
C GLU A 118 17.87 -9.35 -8.56
N PHE A 119 17.73 -8.42 -7.62
CA PHE A 119 18.04 -7.02 -7.84
C PHE A 119 19.47 -6.79 -8.35
N PHE A 120 20.47 -7.49 -7.80
CA PHE A 120 21.86 -7.35 -8.23
C PHE A 120 22.20 -8.13 -9.52
N THR A 121 21.45 -9.18 -9.82
CA THR A 121 21.70 -10.02 -11.01
C THR A 121 21.17 -9.34 -12.27
N ASP A 122 19.97 -8.79 -12.25
CA ASP A 122 19.38 -8.05 -13.35
C ASP A 122 18.59 -6.83 -12.85
N VAL A 123 19.33 -5.74 -12.60
CA VAL A 123 18.78 -4.49 -12.08
C VAL A 123 17.73 -3.92 -13.03
N ILE A 124 17.90 -4.04 -14.35
CA ILE A 124 17.00 -3.44 -15.33
C ILE A 124 15.65 -4.16 -15.31
N PHE A 125 15.67 -5.49 -15.40
CA PHE A 125 14.46 -6.30 -15.31
C PHE A 125 13.75 -6.08 -13.97
N TRP A 126 14.50 -6.14 -12.86
CA TRP A 126 13.93 -5.94 -11.53
C TRP A 126 13.28 -4.57 -11.38
N LEU A 127 13.88 -3.51 -11.92
CA LEU A 127 13.29 -2.16 -11.89
C LEU A 127 12.05 -2.05 -12.77
N GLN A 128 11.99 -2.72 -13.93
CA GLN A 128 10.79 -2.76 -14.75
C GLN A 128 9.61 -3.38 -14.00
N GLU A 129 9.85 -4.47 -13.30
CA GLU A 129 8.86 -5.10 -12.44
C GLU A 129 8.47 -4.21 -11.26
N TYR A 130 9.46 -3.63 -10.58
CA TYR A 130 9.23 -2.74 -9.44
C TYR A 130 8.42 -1.50 -9.80
N TYR A 131 8.69 -0.87 -10.96
CA TYR A 131 7.98 0.35 -11.35
C TYR A 131 6.50 0.17 -11.65
N GLN A 132 6.01 -1.04 -11.78
CA GLN A 132 4.56 -1.30 -11.85
C GLN A 132 3.82 -0.90 -10.55
N ARG A 133 4.55 -0.59 -9.46
CA ARG A 133 3.97 -0.01 -8.23
C ARG A 133 3.21 1.31 -8.47
N VAL A 134 3.44 1.96 -9.60
CA VAL A 134 2.74 3.19 -10.01
C VAL A 134 1.22 3.03 -10.01
N HIS A 135 0.70 1.82 -10.16
CA HIS A 135 -0.73 1.56 -10.14
C HIS A 135 -1.38 1.98 -8.81
N CYS A 136 -0.72 1.73 -7.66
CA CYS A 136 -1.24 2.17 -6.36
C CYS A 136 -1.15 3.69 -6.19
N GLU A 137 -0.07 4.32 -6.67
CA GLU A 137 0.07 5.79 -6.66
C GLU A 137 -1.01 6.46 -7.51
N SER A 138 -1.30 5.89 -8.69
CA SER A 138 -2.33 6.34 -9.63
C SER A 138 -3.72 6.24 -9.00
N PHE A 139 -4.01 5.09 -8.38
CA PHE A 139 -5.23 4.89 -7.60
C PHE A 139 -5.39 5.95 -6.50
N HIS A 140 -4.35 6.17 -5.67
CA HIS A 140 -4.39 7.17 -4.61
C HIS A 140 -4.62 8.60 -5.14
N SER A 141 -3.98 8.93 -6.25
CA SER A 141 -4.17 10.24 -6.91
C SER A 141 -5.60 10.42 -7.39
N SER A 142 -6.16 9.42 -8.06
CA SER A 142 -7.53 9.40 -8.54
C SER A 142 -8.53 9.46 -7.38
N PHE A 143 -8.32 8.67 -6.34
CA PHE A 143 -9.15 8.70 -5.13
C PHE A 143 -9.18 10.09 -4.48
N LYS A 144 -8.02 10.73 -4.30
CA LYS A 144 -7.93 12.08 -3.73
C LYS A 144 -8.59 13.13 -4.61
N ARG A 145 -8.45 13.03 -5.93
CA ARG A 145 -9.05 13.95 -6.89
C ARG A 145 -10.57 13.87 -6.89
N VAL A 146 -11.13 12.67 -6.86
CA VAL A 146 -12.58 12.45 -6.90
C VAL A 146 -13.23 12.79 -5.55
N PHE A 147 -12.65 12.30 -4.47
CA PHE A 147 -13.30 12.36 -3.16
C PHE A 147 -12.77 13.47 -2.25
N GLY A 148 -11.61 14.02 -2.55
CA GLY A 148 -11.03 15.14 -1.82
C GLY A 148 -10.83 14.86 -0.32
N ILE A 149 -11.14 15.87 0.50
CA ILE A 149 -10.91 15.83 1.95
C ILE A 149 -11.97 14.98 2.65
N ILE A 150 -11.53 14.13 3.58
CA ILE A 150 -12.45 13.42 4.49
C ILE A 150 -12.85 14.37 5.62
N ARG A 151 -14.13 14.68 5.69
CA ARG A 151 -14.69 15.55 6.71
C ARG A 151 -15.22 14.74 7.89
N LYS A 152 -15.04 15.24 9.12
CA LYS A 152 -15.73 14.69 10.27
C LYS A 152 -17.22 15.03 10.14
N VAL A 153 -18.03 14.06 9.81
CA VAL A 153 -19.49 14.19 9.73
C VAL A 153 -20.11 13.67 11.03
N ARG A 154 -21.07 14.40 11.58
CA ARG A 154 -21.75 14.01 12.82
C ARG A 154 -22.46 12.67 12.62
N GLY A 155 -22.16 11.69 13.45
CA GLY A 155 -22.80 10.37 13.41
C GLY A 155 -22.17 9.33 12.46
N HIS A 156 -21.17 9.70 11.67
CA HIS A 156 -20.48 8.74 10.77
C HIS A 156 -18.98 8.72 11.07
N SER A 157 -18.43 7.53 11.26
CA SER A 157 -16.98 7.38 11.38
C SER A 157 -16.30 7.70 10.04
N LYS A 158 -15.06 8.20 10.09
CA LYS A 158 -14.27 8.44 8.88
C LYS A 158 -14.04 7.16 8.10
N PHE A 159 -13.93 6.03 8.78
CA PHE A 159 -13.82 4.71 8.18
C PHE A 159 -15.02 4.40 7.28
N ILE A 160 -16.26 4.62 7.74
CA ILE A 160 -17.46 4.40 6.93
C ILE A 160 -17.47 5.29 5.68
N GLN A 161 -16.98 6.54 5.79
CA GLN A 161 -16.90 7.43 4.64
C GLN A 161 -15.87 6.94 3.60
N VAL A 162 -14.72 6.44 4.04
CA VAL A 162 -13.71 5.84 3.15
C VAL A 162 -14.25 4.58 2.51
N MET A 163 -14.88 3.70 3.29
CA MET A 163 -15.55 2.50 2.79
C MET A 163 -16.56 2.82 1.70
N ALA A 164 -17.46 3.75 1.95
CA ALA A 164 -18.48 4.14 0.97
C ALA A 164 -17.87 4.69 -0.32
N ARG A 165 -16.74 5.40 -0.23
CA ARG A 165 -16.03 5.96 -1.39
C ARG A 165 -15.25 4.91 -2.19
N ILE A 166 -14.80 3.85 -1.53
CA ILE A 166 -14.14 2.72 -2.20
C ILE A 166 -15.15 1.84 -2.93
N ILE A 167 -16.38 1.74 -2.41
CA ILE A 167 -17.44 0.92 -3.00
C ILE A 167 -18.09 1.60 -4.22
N LEU A 168 -18.09 2.92 -4.28
CA LEU A 168 -18.66 3.71 -5.39
C LEU A 168 -17.73 3.78 -6.61
#